data_88b4907b1692d4b3ba96952191457362
#
_entry.id   88b4907b1692d4b3ba96952191457362
#
_cell.length_a   1.000
_cell.length_b   1.000
_cell.length_c   1.000
_cell.angle_alpha   90.00
_cell.angle_beta   90.00
_cell.angle_gamma   90.00
#
_symmetry.space_group_name_H-M   'P 1'
#
loop_
_entity.id
_entity.type
_entity.pdbx_description
1 polymer ?
#
loop_
_entity_poly.entity_id
_entity_poly.type
_entity_poly.pdbx_seq_one_letter_code
_entity_poly.pdbx_strand_id
1 'polypeptide(L)'
;MARKRILFIDHRPEAIRQPVVRLQLEGYDVEEAASGREGLTALRASGHDLLILDSELPNEDGWDVLRAVRKDESLAELKVIVFMAPSGETGQLLLVPVDAELRRPFSLGALVEAVRSVIGEP
;
A
#
# COMPACT_ATOMS: atom_id res chain seq x y z
N MET A 1 -23.12 -0.16 5.90
CA MET A 1 -22.34 -0.19 4.69
C MET A 1 -20.90 -0.54 4.99
N ALA A 2 -20.28 -1.31 4.11
CA ALA A 2 -18.90 -1.71 4.31
C ALA A 2 -17.96 -0.53 4.07
N ARG A 3 -16.95 -0.39 4.94
CA ARG A 3 -15.90 0.60 4.76
C ARG A 3 -14.93 0.13 3.69
N LYS A 4 -14.24 1.06 3.05
CA LYS A 4 -13.15 0.72 2.15
C LYS A 4 -12.01 0.10 2.94
N ARG A 5 -11.44 -0.98 2.39
CA ARG A 5 -10.42 -1.78 3.08
C ARG A 5 -9.05 -1.54 2.48
N ILE A 6 -8.09 -1.26 3.36
CA ILE A 6 -6.71 -0.97 2.98
C ILE A 6 -5.81 -2.01 3.62
N LEU A 7 -4.89 -2.57 2.83
CA LEU A 7 -3.82 -3.42 3.37
C LEU A 7 -2.50 -2.68 3.27
N PHE A 8 -1.79 -2.58 4.40
CA PHE A 8 -0.40 -2.12 4.44
C PHE A 8 0.53 -3.32 4.42
N ILE A 9 1.53 -3.29 3.55
CA ILE A 9 2.66 -4.21 3.62
C ILE A 9 3.90 -3.38 3.99
N ASP A 10 4.37 -3.53 5.22
CA ASP A 10 5.52 -2.80 5.75
C ASP A 10 6.15 -3.66 6.84
N HIS A 11 7.49 -3.64 6.93
CA HIS A 11 8.20 -4.46 7.91
C HIS A 11 8.49 -3.73 9.22
N ARG A 12 8.08 -2.48 9.33
CA ARG A 12 8.34 -1.65 10.51
C ARG A 12 7.03 -1.15 11.10
N PRO A 13 6.37 -1.96 11.98
CA PRO A 13 5.06 -1.56 12.51
C PRO A 13 5.04 -0.18 13.16
N GLU A 14 6.12 0.20 13.86
CA GLU A 14 6.20 1.52 14.49
C GLU A 14 6.28 2.65 13.47
N ALA A 15 6.82 2.39 12.29
CA ALA A 15 6.93 3.41 11.24
C ALA A 15 5.59 3.70 10.58
N ILE A 16 4.66 2.76 10.60
CA ILE A 16 3.34 2.93 9.98
C ILE A 16 2.23 3.13 10.99
N ARG A 17 2.57 3.19 12.28
CA ARG A 17 1.54 3.38 13.32
C ARG A 17 0.70 4.63 13.09
N GLN A 18 1.34 5.78 12.88
CA GLN A 18 0.61 7.03 12.64
C GLN A 18 -0.20 7.00 11.34
N PRO A 19 0.35 6.55 10.21
CA PRO A 19 -0.44 6.38 9.00
C PRO A 19 -1.66 5.48 9.19
N VAL A 20 -1.48 4.34 9.85
CA VAL A 20 -2.58 3.41 10.09
C VAL A 20 -3.67 4.04 10.95
N VAL A 21 -3.28 4.63 12.09
CA VAL A 21 -4.24 5.26 13.00
C VAL A 21 -4.97 6.40 12.31
N ARG A 22 -4.25 7.23 11.54
CA ARG A 22 -4.87 8.35 10.83
C ARG A 22 -5.92 7.87 9.84
N LEU A 23 -5.62 6.84 9.07
CA LEU A 23 -6.59 6.32 8.10
C LEU A 23 -7.79 5.67 8.80
N GLN A 24 -7.56 5.00 9.93
CA GLN A 24 -8.67 4.47 10.73
C GLN A 24 -9.56 5.59 11.25
N LEU A 25 -8.96 6.69 11.72
CA LEU A 25 -9.73 7.84 12.20
C LEU A 25 -10.52 8.51 11.06
N GLU A 26 -10.03 8.43 9.84
CA GLU A 26 -10.75 8.95 8.68
C GLU A 26 -11.92 8.05 8.28
N GLY A 27 -11.96 6.82 8.78
CA GLY A 27 -13.07 5.89 8.55
C GLY A 27 -12.74 4.68 7.69
N TYR A 28 -11.47 4.51 7.28
CA TYR A 28 -11.07 3.34 6.51
C TYR A 28 -10.85 2.14 7.43
N ASP A 29 -11.03 0.95 6.88
CA ASP A 29 -10.72 -0.30 7.56
C ASP A 29 -9.31 -0.71 7.15
N VAL A 30 -8.37 -0.77 8.10
CA VAL A 30 -6.94 -0.95 7.81
C VAL A 30 -6.41 -2.25 8.41
N GLU A 31 -5.74 -3.03 7.57
CA GLU A 31 -5.09 -4.28 7.95
C GLU A 31 -3.60 -4.16 7.65
N GLU A 32 -2.77 -4.86 8.41
CA GLU A 32 -1.30 -4.79 8.27
C GLU A 32 -0.72 -6.17 8.01
N ALA A 33 0.30 -6.22 7.16
CA ALA A 33 1.09 -7.42 6.92
C ALA A 33 2.57 -7.04 7.00
N ALA A 34 3.37 -7.88 7.65
CA ALA A 34 4.78 -7.58 7.91
C ALA A 34 5.70 -7.99 6.77
N SER A 35 5.21 -8.72 5.79
CA SER A 35 6.01 -9.18 4.66
C SER A 35 5.16 -9.26 3.40
N GLY A 36 5.82 -9.35 2.26
CA GLY A 36 5.13 -9.53 0.99
C GLY A 36 4.34 -10.83 0.95
N ARG A 37 4.90 -11.91 1.50
CA ARG A 37 4.23 -13.19 1.56
C ARG A 37 2.93 -13.12 2.35
N GLU A 38 2.98 -12.53 3.56
CA GLU A 38 1.79 -12.35 4.37
C GLU A 38 0.77 -11.47 3.67
N GLY A 39 1.26 -10.40 3.02
CA GLY A 39 0.40 -9.47 2.30
C GLY A 39 -0.31 -10.14 1.14
N LEU A 40 0.40 -10.91 0.33
CA LEU A 40 -0.22 -11.63 -0.78
C LEU A 40 -1.25 -12.63 -0.30
N THR A 41 -0.95 -13.34 0.81
CA THR A 41 -1.91 -14.27 1.41
C THR A 41 -3.19 -13.53 1.82
N ALA A 42 -3.04 -12.37 2.49
CA ALA A 42 -4.19 -11.57 2.92
C ALA A 42 -4.99 -11.04 1.73
N LEU A 43 -4.31 -10.55 0.70
CA LEU A 43 -4.98 -10.04 -0.50
C LEU A 43 -5.80 -11.10 -1.21
N ARG A 44 -5.29 -12.33 -1.26
CA ARG A 44 -5.97 -13.45 -1.91
C ARG A 44 -7.10 -14.01 -1.07
N ALA A 45 -7.04 -13.82 0.26
CA ALA A 45 -8.03 -14.38 1.18
C ALA A 45 -9.31 -13.54 1.26
N SER A 46 -9.21 -12.22 1.07
CA SER A 46 -10.38 -11.34 1.17
C SER A 46 -10.18 -10.10 0.32
N GLY A 47 -11.27 -9.44 -0.02
CA GLY A 47 -11.23 -8.27 -0.88
C GLY A 47 -10.67 -7.04 -0.18
N HIS A 48 -9.80 -6.31 -0.87
CA HIS A 48 -9.26 -5.03 -0.43
C HIS A 48 -9.45 -4.02 -1.56
N ASP A 49 -9.57 -2.75 -1.19
CA ASP A 49 -9.73 -1.67 -2.18
C ASP A 49 -8.38 -1.04 -2.52
N LEU A 50 -7.42 -1.11 -1.60
CA LEU A 50 -6.13 -0.46 -1.76
C LEU A 50 -5.04 -1.27 -1.07
N LEU A 51 -3.89 -1.38 -1.74
CA LEU A 51 -2.65 -1.86 -1.16
C LEU A 51 -1.72 -0.67 -0.99
N ILE A 52 -1.18 -0.48 0.22
CA ILE A 52 -0.10 0.47 0.45
C ILE A 52 1.15 -0.35 0.74
N LEU A 53 2.15 -0.21 -0.11
CA LEU A 53 3.33 -1.07 -0.14
C LEU A 53 4.59 -0.26 0.12
N ASP A 54 5.40 -0.72 1.10
CA ASP A 54 6.74 -0.20 1.28
C ASP A 54 7.64 -0.77 0.19
N SER A 55 8.33 0.08 -0.54
CA SER A 55 9.24 -0.37 -1.60
C SER A 55 10.48 -1.06 -1.05
N GLU A 56 10.81 -0.87 0.22
CA GLU A 56 12.03 -1.41 0.85
C GLU A 56 11.69 -2.47 1.89
N LEU A 57 11.35 -3.68 1.44
CA LEU A 57 11.09 -4.80 2.34
C LEU A 57 12.39 -5.58 2.60
N PRO A 58 12.67 -6.02 3.84
CA PRO A 58 13.86 -6.79 4.12
C PRO A 58 13.75 -8.18 3.47
N ASN A 59 14.87 -8.66 2.94
CA ASN A 59 14.98 -9.98 2.33
C ASN A 59 14.04 -10.21 1.15
N GLU A 60 13.43 -9.16 0.63
CA GLU A 60 12.61 -9.24 -0.57
C GLU A 60 12.52 -7.86 -1.22
N ASP A 61 12.26 -7.87 -2.51
CA ASP A 61 12.09 -6.64 -3.28
C ASP A 61 10.60 -6.31 -3.30
N GLY A 62 10.24 -5.11 -2.83
CA GLY A 62 8.85 -4.65 -2.88
C GLY A 62 8.29 -4.66 -4.29
N TRP A 63 9.15 -4.44 -5.30
CA TRP A 63 8.73 -4.47 -6.70
C TRP A 63 8.33 -5.88 -7.14
N ASP A 64 8.96 -6.92 -6.55
CA ASP A 64 8.56 -8.30 -6.84
C ASP A 64 7.17 -8.58 -6.31
N VAL A 65 6.83 -8.04 -5.12
CA VAL A 65 5.48 -8.13 -4.57
C VAL A 65 4.48 -7.47 -5.51
N LEU A 66 4.80 -6.27 -5.98
CA LEU A 66 3.93 -5.52 -6.88
C LEU A 66 3.74 -6.27 -8.20
N ARG A 67 4.80 -6.84 -8.74
CA ARG A 67 4.71 -7.65 -9.95
C ARG A 67 3.79 -8.86 -9.75
N ALA A 68 3.90 -9.53 -8.59
CA ALA A 68 3.04 -10.66 -8.26
C ALA A 68 1.57 -10.24 -8.20
N VAL A 69 1.29 -9.07 -7.62
CA VAL A 69 -0.07 -8.52 -7.56
C VAL A 69 -0.61 -8.29 -8.97
N ARG A 70 0.19 -7.65 -9.83
CA ARG A 70 -0.27 -7.31 -11.20
C ARG A 70 -0.44 -8.53 -12.09
N LYS A 71 0.27 -9.62 -11.82
CA LYS A 71 0.13 -10.86 -12.57
C LYS A 71 -1.04 -11.71 -12.13
N ASP A 72 -1.52 -11.53 -10.91
CA ASP A 72 -2.65 -12.28 -10.37
C ASP A 72 -3.94 -11.68 -10.92
N GLU A 73 -4.68 -12.45 -11.70
CA GLU A 73 -5.91 -11.95 -12.32
C GLU A 73 -6.92 -11.43 -11.29
N SER A 74 -6.98 -12.06 -10.12
CA SER A 74 -7.90 -11.65 -9.08
C SER A 74 -7.49 -10.31 -8.43
N LEU A 75 -6.24 -9.90 -8.59
CA LEU A 75 -5.68 -8.68 -7.99
C LEU A 75 -5.24 -7.65 -9.03
N ALA A 76 -5.42 -7.93 -10.30
CA ALA A 76 -4.88 -7.09 -11.38
C ALA A 76 -5.40 -5.64 -11.33
N GLU A 77 -6.62 -5.45 -10.86
CA GLU A 77 -7.24 -4.12 -10.77
C GLU A 77 -7.12 -3.47 -9.39
N LEU A 78 -6.45 -4.12 -8.45
CA LEU A 78 -6.24 -3.56 -7.12
C LEU A 78 -5.48 -2.25 -7.22
N LYS A 79 -5.97 -1.22 -6.53
CA LYS A 79 -5.27 0.06 -6.47
C LYS A 79 -4.06 -0.05 -5.57
N VAL A 80 -2.98 0.63 -5.93
CA VAL A 80 -1.72 0.54 -5.19
C VAL A 80 -1.10 1.92 -5.00
N ILE A 81 -0.70 2.20 -3.75
CA ILE A 81 0.15 3.34 -3.40
C ILE A 81 1.46 2.77 -2.89
N VAL A 82 2.58 3.29 -3.37
CA VAL A 82 3.90 2.85 -2.94
C VAL A 82 4.56 3.93 -2.10
N PHE A 83 5.09 3.54 -0.93
CA PHE A 83 5.92 4.42 -0.10
C PHE A 83 7.37 4.25 -0.54
N MET A 84 8.00 5.35 -0.91
CA MET A 84 9.37 5.38 -1.40
C MET A 84 10.31 5.98 -0.36
N ALA A 85 11.54 5.48 -0.30
CA ALA A 85 12.58 6.12 0.50
C ALA A 85 12.91 7.51 -0.08
N PRO A 86 13.48 8.42 0.72
CA PRO A 86 13.84 9.77 0.22
C PRO A 86 14.72 9.74 -1.01
N SER A 87 15.62 8.75 -1.09
CA SER A 87 16.54 8.59 -2.23
C SER A 87 16.08 7.50 -3.19
N GLY A 88 14.85 7.02 -3.05
CA GLY A 88 14.34 5.92 -3.87
C GLY A 88 14.30 6.27 -5.34
N GLU A 89 14.59 5.28 -6.16
CA GLU A 89 14.56 5.44 -7.60
C GLU A 89 13.15 5.30 -8.13
N THR A 90 12.77 6.16 -9.06
CA THR A 90 11.45 6.14 -9.67
C THR A 90 11.40 5.33 -10.96
N GLY A 91 12.55 4.89 -11.46
CA GLY A 91 12.62 4.16 -12.72
C GLY A 91 11.81 2.89 -12.77
N GLN A 92 11.69 2.21 -11.64
CA GLN A 92 10.94 0.95 -11.57
C GLN A 92 9.43 1.18 -11.72
N LEU A 93 8.93 2.36 -11.39
CA LEU A 93 7.52 2.69 -11.57
C LEU A 93 7.10 2.66 -13.04
N LEU A 94 8.06 2.90 -13.93
CA LEU A 94 7.77 2.86 -15.37
C LEU A 94 7.51 1.44 -15.87
N LEU A 95 7.98 0.44 -15.11
CA LEU A 95 7.86 -0.97 -15.49
C LEU A 95 6.64 -1.64 -14.88
N VAL A 96 6.20 -1.19 -13.71
CA VAL A 96 5.07 -1.79 -13.01
C VAL A 96 4.10 -0.67 -12.58
N PRO A 97 2.89 -0.65 -13.13
CA PRO A 97 1.96 0.44 -12.86
C PRO A 97 1.51 0.50 -11.41
N VAL A 98 1.52 1.71 -10.85
CA VAL A 98 0.94 2.01 -9.54
C VAL A 98 0.02 3.22 -9.69
N ASP A 99 -0.87 3.42 -8.73
CA ASP A 99 -1.84 4.51 -8.79
C ASP A 99 -1.29 5.80 -8.18
N ALA A 100 -0.38 5.69 -7.21
CA ALA A 100 0.30 6.83 -6.63
C ALA A 100 1.57 6.38 -5.93
N GLU A 101 2.49 7.33 -5.72
CA GLU A 101 3.66 7.11 -4.89
C GLU A 101 3.78 8.24 -3.88
N LEU A 102 4.27 7.93 -2.68
CA LEU A 102 4.55 8.91 -1.65
C LEU A 102 5.99 8.73 -1.22
N ARG A 103 6.80 9.74 -1.45
CA ARG A 103 8.21 9.73 -1.07
C ARG A 103 8.35 10.25 0.36
N ARG A 104 9.03 9.49 1.20
CA ARG A 104 9.31 9.93 2.57
C ARG A 104 10.30 11.09 2.58
N PRO A 105 10.16 12.05 3.49
CA PRO A 105 9.05 12.18 4.44
C PRO A 105 7.82 12.81 3.77
N PHE A 106 6.64 12.40 4.22
CA PHE A 106 5.38 13.00 3.76
C PHE A 106 4.49 13.29 4.98
N SER A 107 3.56 14.23 4.84
CA SER A 107 2.63 14.55 5.91
C SER A 107 1.47 13.55 5.92
N LEU A 108 0.83 13.42 7.09
CA LEU A 108 -0.37 12.57 7.18
C LEU A 108 -1.49 13.13 6.30
N GLY A 109 -1.56 14.46 6.15
CA GLY A 109 -2.52 15.06 5.23
C GLY A 109 -2.30 14.65 3.79
N ALA A 110 -1.04 14.60 3.34
CA ALA A 110 -0.71 14.15 2.00
C ALA A 110 -1.11 12.68 1.79
N LEU A 111 -0.91 11.85 2.81
CA LEU A 111 -1.34 10.46 2.76
C LEU A 111 -2.86 10.35 2.60
N VAL A 112 -3.61 11.08 3.42
CA VAL A 112 -5.08 11.04 3.35
C VAL A 112 -5.57 11.50 1.98
N GLU A 113 -4.99 12.58 1.46
CA GLU A 113 -5.33 13.07 0.12
C GLU A 113 -5.05 12.05 -0.97
N ALA A 114 -3.89 11.38 -0.89
CA ALA A 114 -3.54 10.36 -1.87
C ALA A 114 -4.53 9.19 -1.83
N VAL A 115 -4.88 8.73 -0.64
CA VAL A 115 -5.83 7.63 -0.48
C VAL A 115 -7.19 8.03 -1.04
N ARG A 116 -7.70 9.21 -0.69
CA ARG A 116 -8.99 9.69 -1.19
C ARG A 116 -8.99 9.84 -2.70
N SER A 117 -7.89 10.30 -3.26
CA SER A 117 -7.74 10.46 -4.70
C SER A 117 -7.81 9.11 -5.43
N VAL A 118 -7.26 8.06 -4.83
CA VAL A 118 -7.14 6.74 -5.46
C VAL A 118 -8.40 5.90 -5.27
N ILE A 119 -8.95 5.85 -4.07
CA ILE A 119 -10.10 4.97 -3.77
C ILE A 119 -11.35 5.71 -3.29
N GLY A 120 -11.29 7.03 -3.14
CA GLY A 120 -12.45 7.80 -2.68
C GLY A 120 -12.63 7.78 -1.17
N GLU A 121 -13.78 8.26 -0.73
CA GLU A 121 -14.12 8.33 0.68
C GLU A 121 -14.30 6.93 1.28
N PRO A 122 -14.07 6.78 2.61
CA PRO A 122 -14.29 5.50 3.27
C PRO A 122 -15.77 5.09 3.31
#